data_ce5b5dd566be6c7b90e9e8c266c00439
#
_entry.id   ce5b5dd566be6c7b90e9e8c266c00439
#
_cell.length_a   1.000
_cell.length_b   1.000
_cell.length_c   1.000
_cell.angle_alpha   90.00
_cell.angle_beta   90.00
_cell.angle_gamma   90.00
#
_symmetry.space_group_name_H-M   'P 1'
#
loop_
_entity.id
_entity.type
_entity.pdbx_description
1 polymer ?
#
loop_
_entity_poly.entity_id
_entity_poly.type
_entity_poly.pdbx_seq_one_letter_code
_entity_poly.pdbx_strand_id
1 'polypeptide(L)'
;MRTRKSILIGLLLVLKSVVFSQQEVPKSLNVLIDQWHIDAANANFTSYFSAVTDQFVFLGTAPGERWEKGAFESFCKPYFDKGKAWDFKPSERFWMFSADKKTAWFDENLATWMGGCRGSGVCELVNGDWKISYYNLTVLIENEKIEQFIKLRNP
;
A
#
# COMPACT_ATOMS: atom_id res chain seq x y z
N MET A 1 70.95 31.61 16.42
CA MET A 1 69.87 30.73 16.86
C MET A 1 68.55 31.18 16.21
N ARG A 2 68.08 30.45 15.18
CA ARG A 2 66.82 30.76 14.47
C ARG A 2 65.78 29.77 14.92
N THR A 3 64.83 30.22 15.72
CA THR A 3 63.64 29.43 16.15
C THR A 3 62.61 29.27 15.02
N ARG A 4 62.43 28.04 14.52
CA ARG A 4 61.39 27.71 13.58
C ARG A 4 60.04 27.54 14.36
N LYS A 5 59.06 28.43 14.07
CA LYS A 5 57.71 28.28 14.54
C LYS A 5 56.97 27.32 13.59
N SER A 6 56.62 26.15 14.09
CA SER A 6 55.76 25.19 13.39
C SER A 6 54.28 25.64 13.54
N ILE A 7 53.64 25.95 12.42
CA ILE A 7 52.20 26.24 12.38
C ILE A 7 51.49 24.91 12.15
N LEU A 8 50.77 24.47 13.16
CA LEU A 8 49.89 23.28 13.09
C LEU A 8 48.55 23.73 12.49
N ILE A 9 48.27 23.38 11.22
CA ILE A 9 46.99 23.62 10.57
C ILE A 9 46.07 22.44 10.92
N GLY A 10 45.15 22.66 11.86
CA GLY A 10 44.12 21.70 12.19
C GLY A 10 43.08 21.63 11.09
N LEU A 11 43.05 20.52 10.35
CA LEU A 11 41.98 20.22 9.36
C LEU A 11 40.71 19.81 10.08
N LEU A 12 39.72 20.71 10.19
CA LEU A 12 38.42 20.45 10.75
C LEU A 12 37.56 19.67 9.73
N LEU A 13 37.49 18.35 9.85
CA LEU A 13 36.58 17.50 9.07
C LEU A 13 35.15 17.70 9.58
N VAL A 14 34.35 18.48 8.87
CA VAL A 14 32.89 18.58 9.11
C VAL A 14 32.22 17.34 8.52
N LEU A 15 31.96 16.33 9.34
CA LEU A 15 31.10 15.22 9.00
C LEU A 15 29.66 15.76 8.85
N LYS A 16 29.21 15.92 7.61
CA LYS A 16 27.78 16.10 7.33
C LYS A 16 27.07 14.77 7.59
N SER A 17 26.48 14.60 8.75
CA SER A 17 25.52 13.53 9.01
C SER A 17 24.32 13.74 8.10
N VAL A 18 24.15 12.85 7.12
CA VAL A 18 22.91 12.76 6.36
C VAL A 18 21.87 12.20 7.31
N VAL A 19 21.09 13.08 7.93
CA VAL A 19 19.90 12.67 8.68
C VAL A 19 18.89 12.23 7.62
N PHE A 20 18.70 10.92 7.48
CA PHE A 20 17.54 10.38 6.78
C PHE A 20 16.29 10.81 7.59
N SER A 21 15.69 11.92 7.19
CA SER A 21 14.38 12.31 7.72
C SER A 21 13.41 11.21 7.31
N GLN A 22 12.96 10.41 8.28
CA GLN A 22 11.84 9.51 8.08
C GLN A 22 10.65 10.36 7.66
N GLN A 23 10.20 10.20 6.41
CA GLN A 23 9.13 11.02 5.88
C GLN A 23 7.86 10.76 6.68
N GLU A 24 7.28 11.80 7.26
CA GLU A 24 6.02 11.70 7.98
C GLU A 24 4.89 11.35 6.99
N VAL A 25 4.20 10.25 7.25
CA VAL A 25 3.06 9.79 6.42
C VAL A 25 1.89 10.74 6.63
N PRO A 26 1.33 11.38 5.59
CA PRO A 26 0.11 12.16 5.74
C PRO A 26 -1.01 11.33 6.37
N LYS A 27 -1.59 11.83 7.46
CA LYS A 27 -2.67 11.13 8.18
C LYS A 27 -3.84 10.78 7.26
N SER A 28 -4.10 11.62 6.25
CA SER A 28 -5.14 11.42 5.23
C SER A 28 -4.99 10.12 4.44
N LEU A 29 -3.76 9.64 4.20
CA LEU A 29 -3.52 8.38 3.49
C LEU A 29 -3.97 7.16 4.32
N ASN A 30 -3.62 7.12 5.60
CA ASN A 30 -4.09 6.03 6.46
C ASN A 30 -5.63 6.07 6.61
N VAL A 31 -6.20 7.25 6.81
CA VAL A 31 -7.66 7.42 6.88
C VAL A 31 -8.34 6.96 5.60
N LEU A 32 -7.79 7.27 4.42
CA LEU A 32 -8.32 6.84 3.12
C LEU A 32 -8.40 5.31 3.04
N ILE A 33 -7.30 4.60 3.32
CA ILE A 33 -7.25 3.15 3.17
C ILE A 33 -8.09 2.45 4.26
N ASP A 34 -8.05 2.94 5.51
CA ASP A 34 -8.87 2.38 6.60
C ASP A 34 -10.36 2.53 6.28
N GLN A 35 -10.78 3.71 5.79
CA GLN A 35 -12.17 3.95 5.41
C GLN A 35 -12.57 3.10 4.20
N TRP A 36 -11.69 2.89 3.24
CA TRP A 36 -11.95 2.04 2.08
C TRP A 36 -12.23 0.59 2.49
N HIS A 37 -11.47 0.03 3.44
CA HIS A 37 -11.77 -1.29 4.01
C HIS A 37 -13.08 -1.32 4.80
N ILE A 38 -13.38 -0.27 5.58
CA ILE A 38 -14.62 -0.14 6.33
C ILE A 38 -15.82 -0.07 5.38
N ASP A 39 -15.71 0.66 4.28
CA ASP A 39 -16.76 0.78 3.27
C ASP A 39 -17.08 -0.55 2.60
N ALA A 40 -16.06 -1.38 2.33
CA ALA A 40 -16.28 -2.75 1.85
C ALA A 40 -17.01 -3.61 2.90
N ALA A 41 -16.58 -3.57 4.16
CA ALA A 41 -17.19 -4.35 5.24
C ALA A 41 -18.66 -3.98 5.47
N ASN A 42 -19.00 -2.70 5.29
CA ASN A 42 -20.35 -2.15 5.47
C ASN A 42 -21.16 -2.06 4.17
N ALA A 43 -20.63 -2.56 3.05
CA ALA A 43 -21.24 -2.51 1.73
C ALA A 43 -21.62 -1.08 1.27
N ASN A 44 -20.80 -0.08 1.62
CA ASN A 44 -20.97 1.32 1.22
C ASN A 44 -20.43 1.53 -0.21
N PHE A 45 -21.15 1.01 -1.22
CA PHE A 45 -20.70 0.97 -2.60
C PHE A 45 -20.22 2.34 -3.14
N THR A 46 -21.04 3.37 -2.97
CA THR A 46 -20.72 4.72 -3.48
C THR A 46 -19.44 5.29 -2.84
N SER A 47 -19.31 5.17 -1.53
CA SER A 47 -18.12 5.63 -0.80
C SER A 47 -16.88 4.84 -1.22
N TYR A 48 -16.98 3.50 -1.27
CA TYR A 48 -15.91 2.60 -1.69
C TYR A 48 -15.33 2.99 -3.06
N PHE A 49 -16.18 3.21 -4.06
CA PHE A 49 -15.75 3.57 -5.42
C PHE A 49 -15.42 5.06 -5.60
N SER A 50 -15.87 5.93 -4.71
CA SER A 50 -15.45 7.33 -4.71
C SER A 50 -14.00 7.51 -4.24
N ALA A 51 -13.46 6.56 -3.49
CA ALA A 51 -12.08 6.57 -2.98
C ALA A 51 -11.02 6.24 -4.06
N VAL A 52 -11.44 5.69 -5.21
CA VAL A 52 -10.53 5.27 -6.27
C VAL A 52 -10.51 6.24 -7.45
N THR A 53 -9.42 6.22 -8.23
CA THR A 53 -9.31 7.02 -9.48
C THR A 53 -10.18 6.43 -10.60
N ASP A 54 -10.36 7.18 -11.70
CA ASP A 54 -11.08 6.65 -12.88
C ASP A 54 -10.28 5.57 -13.60
N GLN A 55 -8.94 5.58 -13.49
CA GLN A 55 -8.04 4.57 -14.05
C GLN A 55 -7.69 3.45 -13.06
N PHE A 56 -8.46 3.33 -11.98
CA PHE A 56 -8.22 2.33 -10.94
C PHE A 56 -8.14 0.90 -11.50
N VAL A 57 -7.16 0.15 -11.03
CA VAL A 57 -6.97 -1.27 -11.33
C VAL A 57 -6.95 -2.07 -10.04
N PHE A 58 -7.76 -3.12 -9.98
CA PHE A 58 -7.73 -4.10 -8.89
C PHE A 58 -7.19 -5.44 -9.39
N LEU A 59 -6.26 -6.03 -8.64
CA LEU A 59 -5.82 -7.41 -8.81
C LEU A 59 -6.33 -8.25 -7.65
N GLY A 60 -7.13 -9.27 -7.97
CA GLY A 60 -7.59 -10.25 -7.00
C GLY A 60 -6.61 -11.41 -6.82
N THR A 61 -7.05 -12.43 -6.09
CA THR A 61 -6.20 -13.55 -5.66
C THR A 61 -6.14 -14.71 -6.65
N ALA A 62 -7.04 -14.75 -7.63
CA ALA A 62 -7.11 -15.81 -8.62
C ALA A 62 -6.50 -15.38 -9.97
N PRO A 63 -6.00 -16.35 -10.78
CA PRO A 63 -5.56 -16.07 -12.14
C PRO A 63 -6.66 -15.40 -12.96
N GLY A 64 -6.31 -14.33 -13.68
CA GLY A 64 -7.25 -13.57 -14.50
C GLY A 64 -8.07 -12.52 -13.76
N GLU A 65 -7.98 -12.44 -12.45
CA GLU A 65 -8.63 -11.41 -11.64
C GLU A 65 -7.87 -10.07 -11.72
N ARG A 66 -7.96 -9.45 -12.89
CA ARG A 66 -7.50 -8.09 -13.13
C ARG A 66 -8.65 -7.29 -13.69
N TRP A 67 -9.12 -6.31 -12.93
CA TRP A 67 -10.24 -5.46 -13.31
C TRP A 67 -9.86 -4.00 -13.36
N GLU A 68 -10.28 -3.32 -14.39
CA GLU A 68 -10.40 -1.87 -14.43
C GLU A 68 -11.65 -1.45 -13.64
N LYS A 69 -11.75 -0.18 -13.23
CA LYS A 69 -12.80 0.34 -12.33
C LYS A 69 -14.20 -0.16 -12.68
N GLY A 70 -14.68 0.05 -13.90
CA GLY A 70 -16.06 -0.31 -14.27
C GLY A 70 -16.34 -1.83 -14.24
N ALA A 71 -15.35 -2.64 -14.62
CA ALA A 71 -15.46 -4.10 -14.51
C ALA A 71 -15.44 -4.53 -13.03
N PHE A 72 -14.64 -3.88 -12.20
CA PHE A 72 -14.58 -4.13 -10.76
C PHE A 72 -15.86 -3.69 -10.04
N GLU A 73 -16.45 -2.55 -10.42
CA GLU A 73 -17.77 -2.12 -9.93
C GLU A 73 -18.84 -3.19 -10.23
N SER A 74 -18.85 -3.68 -11.46
CA SER A 74 -19.81 -4.73 -11.89
C SER A 74 -19.61 -6.04 -11.12
N PHE A 75 -18.36 -6.44 -10.87
CA PHE A 75 -18.01 -7.61 -10.06
C PHE A 75 -18.44 -7.44 -8.60
N CYS A 76 -18.21 -6.26 -8.00
CA CYS A 76 -18.52 -5.99 -6.61
C CYS A 76 -20.02 -5.83 -6.31
N LYS A 77 -20.79 -5.30 -7.28
CA LYS A 77 -22.18 -4.91 -7.09
C LYS A 77 -23.06 -5.98 -6.42
N PRO A 78 -23.03 -7.27 -6.84
CA PRO A 78 -23.86 -8.31 -6.21
C PRO A 78 -23.53 -8.60 -4.74
N TYR A 79 -22.28 -8.35 -4.31
CA TYR A 79 -21.85 -8.53 -2.92
C TYR A 79 -22.30 -7.35 -2.06
N PHE A 80 -22.11 -6.13 -2.55
CA PHE A 80 -22.54 -4.92 -1.87
C PHE A 80 -24.06 -4.86 -1.72
N ASP A 81 -24.82 -5.29 -2.73
CA ASP A 81 -26.31 -5.34 -2.69
C ASP A 81 -26.84 -6.30 -1.61
N LYS A 82 -26.04 -7.27 -1.18
CA LYS A 82 -26.37 -8.16 -0.06
C LYS A 82 -26.11 -7.54 1.32
N GLY A 83 -25.64 -6.29 1.38
CA GLY A 83 -25.39 -5.54 2.61
C GLY A 83 -24.10 -5.91 3.32
N LYS A 84 -23.26 -6.78 2.76
CA LYS A 84 -21.93 -7.13 3.28
C LYS A 84 -21.05 -7.67 2.15
N ALA A 85 -19.93 -7.03 1.88
CA ALA A 85 -18.95 -7.53 0.91
C ALA A 85 -17.84 -8.32 1.63
N TRP A 86 -16.68 -7.72 1.87
CA TRP A 86 -15.55 -8.37 2.53
C TRP A 86 -15.07 -7.53 3.69
N ASP A 87 -14.75 -8.20 4.78
CA ASP A 87 -14.29 -7.58 6.01
C ASP A 87 -12.83 -7.98 6.26
N PHE A 88 -11.91 -7.15 5.79
CA PHE A 88 -10.48 -7.35 5.98
C PHE A 88 -9.98 -6.47 7.13
N LYS A 89 -9.08 -7.01 7.95
CA LYS A 89 -8.50 -6.30 9.09
C LYS A 89 -7.07 -5.96 8.78
N PRO A 90 -6.77 -4.70 8.41
CA PRO A 90 -5.41 -4.27 8.10
C PRO A 90 -4.56 -4.13 9.35
N SER A 91 -3.27 -4.38 9.21
CA SER A 91 -2.22 -4.11 10.20
C SER A 91 -0.89 -3.85 9.50
N GLU A 92 0.05 -3.24 10.22
CA GLU A 92 1.44 -3.05 9.74
C GLU A 92 1.51 -2.45 8.32
N ARG A 93 0.90 -1.30 8.09
CA ARG A 93 0.98 -0.59 6.81
C ARG A 93 2.25 0.25 6.72
N PHE A 94 3.02 0.03 5.64
CA PHE A 94 4.25 0.74 5.34
C PHE A 94 4.08 1.58 4.09
N TRP A 95 4.53 2.84 4.14
CA TRP A 95 4.37 3.80 3.06
C TRP A 95 5.70 4.21 2.43
N MET A 96 5.68 4.39 1.13
CA MET A 96 6.75 4.97 0.34
C MET A 96 6.19 6.05 -0.59
N PHE A 97 7.03 6.99 -1.04
CA PHE A 97 6.57 8.17 -1.78
C PHE A 97 7.47 8.46 -2.96
N SER A 98 6.87 9.00 -4.04
CA SER A 98 7.61 9.61 -5.13
C SER A 98 8.35 10.88 -4.66
N ALA A 99 9.38 11.29 -5.42
CA ALA A 99 10.18 12.47 -5.09
C ALA A 99 9.35 13.76 -5.04
N ASP A 100 8.32 13.88 -5.90
CA ASP A 100 7.40 15.03 -5.95
C ASP A 100 6.24 14.92 -4.96
N LYS A 101 6.16 13.82 -4.19
CA LYS A 101 5.13 13.54 -3.19
C LYS A 101 3.69 13.53 -3.72
N LYS A 102 3.50 13.27 -5.01
CA LYS A 102 2.17 13.16 -5.63
C LYS A 102 1.71 11.72 -5.82
N THR A 103 2.62 10.77 -5.66
CA THR A 103 2.33 9.34 -5.66
C THR A 103 2.86 8.73 -4.38
N ALA A 104 2.03 7.91 -3.74
CA ALA A 104 2.40 7.10 -2.61
C ALA A 104 2.07 5.64 -2.90
N TRP A 105 2.92 4.71 -2.47
CA TRP A 105 2.60 3.28 -2.51
C TRP A 105 2.79 2.67 -1.14
N PHE A 106 2.09 1.59 -0.90
CA PHE A 106 2.11 0.93 0.40
C PHE A 106 1.95 -0.57 0.25
N ASP A 107 2.33 -1.26 1.29
CA ASP A 107 1.90 -2.62 1.57
C ASP A 107 1.36 -2.71 3.01
N GLU A 108 0.49 -3.69 3.23
CA GLU A 108 -0.15 -3.95 4.53
C GLU A 108 -0.43 -5.44 4.71
N ASN A 109 -0.39 -5.89 5.95
CA ASN A 109 -0.90 -7.22 6.29
C ASN A 109 -2.40 -7.16 6.49
N LEU A 110 -3.09 -8.20 6.02
CA LEU A 110 -4.55 -8.34 6.13
C LEU A 110 -4.91 -9.67 6.78
N ALA A 111 -5.69 -9.63 7.85
CA ALA A 111 -6.42 -10.80 8.31
C ALA A 111 -7.75 -10.90 7.54
N THR A 112 -7.96 -12.02 6.86
CA THR A 112 -9.13 -12.24 5.99
C THR A 112 -9.73 -13.63 6.22
N TRP A 113 -10.88 -13.91 5.62
CA TRP A 113 -11.46 -15.25 5.60
C TRP A 113 -10.58 -16.29 4.85
N MET A 114 -9.66 -15.82 4.00
CA MET A 114 -8.68 -16.67 3.29
C MET A 114 -7.42 -16.94 4.12
N GLY A 115 -7.36 -16.46 5.36
CA GLY A 115 -6.16 -16.45 6.19
C GLY A 115 -5.37 -15.15 6.05
N GLY A 116 -4.06 -15.22 6.23
CA GLY A 116 -3.15 -14.08 6.05
C GLY A 116 -3.02 -13.68 4.58
N CYS A 117 -3.27 -12.41 4.29
CA CYS A 117 -3.08 -11.83 2.97
C CYS A 117 -2.15 -10.61 3.05
N ARG A 118 -1.66 -10.16 1.90
CA ARG A 118 -1.01 -8.88 1.73
C ARG A 118 -1.82 -8.03 0.78
N GLY A 119 -2.16 -6.81 1.21
CA GLY A 119 -2.60 -5.73 0.35
C GLY A 119 -1.40 -4.91 -0.10
N SER A 120 -1.38 -4.49 -1.36
CA SER A 120 -0.38 -3.53 -1.85
C SER A 120 -1.09 -2.55 -2.77
N GLY A 121 -0.85 -1.26 -2.59
CA GLY A 121 -1.57 -0.25 -3.33
C GLY A 121 -0.74 0.96 -3.74
N VAL A 122 -1.27 1.69 -4.69
CA VAL A 122 -0.75 2.99 -5.14
C VAL A 122 -1.84 4.02 -4.97
N CYS A 123 -1.49 5.15 -4.37
CA CYS A 123 -2.35 6.33 -4.24
C CYS A 123 -1.76 7.50 -5.02
N GLU A 124 -2.62 8.30 -5.63
CA GLU A 124 -2.26 9.50 -6.37
C GLU A 124 -2.97 10.72 -5.78
N LEU A 125 -2.28 11.86 -5.77
CA LEU A 125 -2.85 13.13 -5.35
C LEU A 125 -3.57 13.77 -6.54
N VAL A 126 -4.90 13.72 -6.55
CA VAL A 126 -5.77 14.21 -7.62
C VAL A 126 -6.54 15.43 -7.11
N ASN A 127 -6.29 16.62 -7.67
CA ASN A 127 -6.95 17.89 -7.29
C ASN A 127 -6.88 18.21 -5.78
N GLY A 128 -5.81 17.78 -5.11
CA GLY A 128 -5.59 18.00 -3.67
C GLY A 128 -6.05 16.88 -2.77
N ASP A 129 -6.77 15.88 -3.27
CA ASP A 129 -7.23 14.72 -2.54
C ASP A 129 -6.48 13.45 -2.96
N TRP A 130 -6.13 12.59 -1.98
CA TRP A 130 -5.59 11.28 -2.27
C TRP A 130 -6.67 10.33 -2.76
N LYS A 131 -6.35 9.59 -3.85
CA LYS A 131 -7.20 8.54 -4.43
C LYS A 131 -6.38 7.28 -4.66
N ILE A 132 -6.99 6.12 -4.53
CA ILE A 132 -6.36 4.83 -4.82
C ILE A 132 -6.38 4.61 -6.33
N SER A 133 -5.23 4.43 -6.97
CA SER A 133 -5.13 4.15 -8.42
C SER A 133 -4.87 2.68 -8.73
N TYR A 134 -4.36 1.94 -7.77
CA TYR A 134 -4.06 0.52 -7.92
C TYR A 134 -4.16 -0.20 -6.57
N TYR A 135 -4.69 -1.43 -6.58
CA TYR A 135 -4.65 -2.31 -5.43
C TYR A 135 -4.46 -3.76 -5.85
N ASN A 136 -3.61 -4.48 -5.15
CA ASN A 136 -3.35 -5.90 -5.33
C ASN A 136 -3.56 -6.64 -4.01
N LEU A 137 -4.36 -7.70 -4.06
CA LEU A 137 -4.61 -8.60 -2.94
C LEU A 137 -3.91 -9.94 -3.21
N THR A 138 -3.05 -10.36 -2.28
CA THR A 138 -2.28 -11.60 -2.41
C THR A 138 -2.47 -12.49 -1.19
N VAL A 139 -2.86 -13.74 -1.36
CA VAL A 139 -2.85 -14.74 -0.29
C VAL A 139 -1.41 -15.11 0.03
N LEU A 140 -1.05 -15.08 1.31
CA LEU A 140 0.28 -15.46 1.77
C LEU A 140 0.30 -16.97 2.07
N ILE A 141 1.37 -17.61 1.62
CA ILE A 141 1.62 -19.04 1.88
C ILE A 141 2.98 -19.14 2.56
N GLU A 142 3.02 -19.80 3.69
CA GLU A 142 4.25 -20.04 4.43
C GLU A 142 5.20 -20.91 3.57
N ASN A 143 6.48 -20.59 3.58
CA ASN A 143 7.50 -21.27 2.76
C ASN A 143 7.49 -22.80 2.94
N GLU A 144 7.22 -23.26 4.15
CA GLU A 144 7.16 -24.69 4.49
C GLU A 144 5.98 -25.44 3.84
N LYS A 145 4.97 -24.69 3.36
CA LYS A 145 3.76 -25.24 2.71
C LYS A 145 3.79 -25.13 1.19
N ILE A 146 4.81 -24.52 0.61
CA ILE A 146 4.88 -24.28 -0.86
C ILE A 146 4.79 -25.58 -1.66
N GLU A 147 5.47 -26.65 -1.26
CA GLU A 147 5.40 -27.94 -1.97
C GLU A 147 3.99 -28.55 -1.97
N GLN A 148 3.27 -28.44 -0.84
CA GLN A 148 1.90 -28.91 -0.73
C GLN A 148 0.97 -28.07 -1.62
N PHE A 149 1.14 -26.76 -1.62
CA PHE A 149 0.38 -25.84 -2.46
C PHE A 149 0.59 -26.13 -3.95
N ILE A 150 1.82 -26.39 -4.40
CA ILE A 150 2.12 -26.76 -5.79
C ILE A 150 1.39 -28.05 -6.18
N LYS A 151 1.35 -29.06 -5.30
CA LYS A 151 0.62 -30.31 -5.54
C LYS A 151 -0.89 -30.12 -5.69
N LEU A 152 -1.48 -29.17 -4.94
CA LEU A 152 -2.91 -28.82 -5.06
C LEU A 152 -3.25 -28.12 -6.39
N ARG A 153 -2.29 -27.40 -6.96
CA ARG A 153 -2.49 -26.68 -8.25
C ARG A 153 -2.27 -27.56 -9.47
N ASN A 154 -1.53 -28.64 -9.33
CA ASN A 154 -1.20 -29.58 -10.41
C ASN A 154 -1.59 -31.00 -9.95
N PRO A 155 -2.91 -31.31 -9.88
CA PRO A 155 -3.40 -32.61 -9.45
C PRO A 155 -3.07 -33.73 -10.43
#